data_3d87cfb702cf9596dd48812efeb99579
#
_entry.id   3d87cfb702cf9596dd48812efeb99579
#
_cell.length_a   1.000
_cell.length_b   1.000
_cell.length_c   1.000
_cell.angle_alpha   90.00
_cell.angle_beta   90.00
_cell.angle_gamma   90.00
#
_symmetry.space_group_name_H-M   'P 1'
#
loop_
_entity.id
_entity.type
_entity.pdbx_description
1 polymer ?
#
loop_
_entity_poly.entity_id
_entity_poly.type
_entity_poly.pdbx_seq_one_letter_code
_entity_poly.pdbx_strand_id
1 'polypeptide(L)'
;MDEEEKSLSLVLFSGTDDKLSAAAVLAVGAAAMGRTVNVFLQYYALDAFRADRISGDHALSPEATAQQAPSVKNHPGTHWSELLRQAKEVGEVSVHACALSMEMFKLEKNDLDPLVDDVEGVAAFMADATGPMVFI
;
A
#
# COMPACT_ATOMS: atom_id res chain seq x y z
N MET A 1 13.83 -19.65 -9.65
CA MET A 1 13.53 -18.21 -9.62
C MET A 1 14.58 -17.51 -8.79
N ASP A 2 15.26 -16.51 -9.33
CA ASP A 2 16.28 -15.77 -8.59
C ASP A 2 15.63 -14.72 -7.66
N GLU A 3 16.44 -14.01 -6.87
CA GLU A 3 15.92 -13.04 -5.90
C GLU A 3 15.16 -11.90 -6.57
N GLU A 4 15.59 -11.47 -7.75
CA GLU A 4 14.89 -10.41 -8.48
C GLU A 4 13.51 -10.84 -8.94
N GLU A 5 13.37 -12.08 -9.38
CA GLU A 5 12.08 -12.63 -9.79
C GLU A 5 11.17 -12.95 -8.61
N LYS A 6 11.74 -13.09 -7.43
CA LYS A 6 10.99 -13.43 -6.22
C LYS A 6 10.48 -12.21 -5.46
N SER A 7 10.75 -11.01 -5.94
CA SER A 7 10.33 -9.80 -5.23
C SER A 7 9.48 -8.89 -6.11
N LEU A 8 8.66 -8.10 -5.45
CA LEU A 8 7.85 -7.06 -6.06
C LEU A 8 7.87 -5.86 -5.14
N SER A 9 8.16 -4.68 -5.69
CA SER A 9 8.10 -3.44 -4.93
C SER A 9 6.96 -2.58 -5.43
N LEU A 10 6.15 -2.09 -4.50
CA LEU A 10 5.00 -1.23 -4.79
C LEU A 10 5.23 0.13 -4.14
N VAL A 11 5.30 1.17 -4.96
CA VAL A 11 5.38 2.54 -4.47
C VAL A 11 3.98 3.14 -4.58
N LEU A 12 3.36 3.41 -3.44
CA LEU A 12 2.00 3.92 -3.38
C LEU A 12 2.02 5.41 -3.11
N PHE A 13 1.49 6.17 -4.06
CA PHE A 13 1.38 7.62 -3.97
C PHE A 13 -0.05 8.05 -3.67
N SER A 14 -1.01 7.41 -4.33
CA SER A 14 -2.42 7.77 -4.22
C SER A 14 -3.07 7.14 -2.99
N GLY A 15 -3.90 7.91 -2.30
CA GLY A 15 -4.69 7.45 -1.17
C GLY A 15 -6.14 7.16 -1.52
N THR A 16 -6.48 7.02 -2.79
CA THR A 16 -7.86 6.71 -3.19
C THR A 16 -8.16 5.23 -2.99
N ASP A 17 -9.42 4.92 -2.68
CA ASP A 17 -9.85 3.54 -2.40
C ASP A 17 -9.58 2.57 -3.54
N ASP A 18 -9.84 3.00 -4.78
CA ASP A 18 -9.66 2.15 -5.95
C ASP A 18 -8.19 1.82 -6.21
N LYS A 19 -7.30 2.80 -6.07
CA LYS A 19 -5.86 2.57 -6.27
C LYS A 19 -5.25 1.74 -5.15
N LEU A 20 -5.66 2.00 -3.91
CA LEU A 20 -5.20 1.20 -2.78
C LEU A 20 -5.73 -0.23 -2.86
N SER A 21 -6.94 -0.43 -3.36
CA SER A 21 -7.49 -1.76 -3.60
C SER A 21 -6.70 -2.49 -4.68
N ALA A 22 -6.36 -1.83 -5.77
CA ALA A 22 -5.53 -2.42 -6.82
C ALA A 22 -4.16 -2.84 -6.28
N ALA A 23 -3.54 -1.98 -5.48
CA ALA A 23 -2.26 -2.30 -4.85
C ALA A 23 -2.36 -3.50 -3.91
N ALA A 24 -3.41 -3.56 -3.09
CA ALA A 24 -3.63 -4.66 -2.16
C ALA A 24 -3.82 -5.99 -2.88
N VAL A 25 -4.55 -6.00 -4.00
CA VAL A 25 -4.74 -7.20 -4.83
C VAL A 25 -3.40 -7.69 -5.38
N LEU A 26 -2.56 -6.77 -5.86
CA LEU A 26 -1.22 -7.13 -6.34
C LEU A 26 -0.38 -7.72 -5.22
N ALA A 27 -0.43 -7.12 -4.03
CA ALA A 27 0.34 -7.59 -2.88
C ALA A 27 -0.09 -8.99 -2.46
N VAL A 28 -1.40 -9.25 -2.35
CA VAL A 28 -1.93 -10.56 -1.99
C VAL A 28 -1.53 -11.61 -3.03
N GLY A 29 -1.70 -11.27 -4.32
CA GLY A 29 -1.35 -12.18 -5.40
C GLY A 29 0.13 -12.55 -5.41
N ALA A 30 0.99 -11.55 -5.26
CA ALA A 30 2.43 -11.78 -5.22
C ALA A 30 2.84 -12.59 -3.99
N ALA A 31 2.29 -12.27 -2.82
CA ALA A 31 2.57 -13.01 -1.59
C ALA A 31 2.14 -14.49 -1.71
N ALA A 32 0.97 -14.73 -2.30
CA ALA A 32 0.48 -16.09 -2.51
C ALA A 32 1.36 -16.90 -3.46
N MET A 33 2.06 -16.21 -4.37
CA MET A 33 3.01 -16.85 -5.28
C MET A 33 4.41 -17.02 -4.68
N GLY A 34 4.58 -16.70 -3.40
CA GLY A 34 5.88 -16.82 -2.75
C GLY A 34 6.84 -15.66 -3.01
N ARG A 35 6.36 -14.55 -3.54
CA ARG A 35 7.19 -13.36 -3.78
C ARG A 35 7.28 -12.52 -2.50
N THR A 36 8.43 -11.93 -2.28
CA THR A 36 8.59 -10.90 -1.24
C THR A 36 8.00 -9.60 -1.78
N VAL A 37 7.16 -8.95 -0.99
CA VAL A 37 6.52 -7.69 -1.38
C VAL A 37 7.02 -6.57 -0.48
N ASN A 38 7.56 -5.51 -1.09
CA ASN A 38 8.02 -4.31 -0.39
C ASN A 38 7.13 -3.14 -0.79
N VAL A 39 6.46 -2.55 0.19
CA VAL A 39 5.53 -1.45 -0.05
C VAL A 39 6.12 -0.17 0.54
N PHE A 40 6.15 0.90 -0.25
CA PHE A 40 6.62 2.22 0.18
C PHE A 40 5.48 3.22 0.07
N LEU A 41 5.13 3.83 1.19
CA LEU A 41 4.00 4.75 1.28
C LEU A 41 4.47 6.19 1.20
N GLN A 42 4.08 6.88 0.13
CA GLN A 42 4.39 8.29 -0.10
C GLN A 42 3.12 9.12 -0.05
N TYR A 43 3.23 10.36 0.34
CA TYR A 43 2.19 11.39 0.20
C TYR A 43 0.81 10.92 0.67
N TYR A 44 -0.16 10.91 -0.22
CA TYR A 44 -1.56 10.66 0.10
C TYR A 44 -1.83 9.20 0.50
N ALA A 45 -1.06 8.27 -0.05
CA ALA A 45 -1.14 6.87 0.38
C ALA A 45 -0.74 6.73 1.84
N LEU A 46 0.34 7.42 2.26
CA LEU A 46 0.75 7.39 3.65
C LEU A 46 -0.35 7.92 4.57
N ASP A 47 -0.96 9.04 4.21
CA ASP A 47 -2.04 9.62 5.01
C ASP A 47 -3.23 8.66 5.15
N ALA A 48 -3.52 7.88 4.13
CA ALA A 48 -4.59 6.88 4.17
C ALA A 48 -4.32 5.74 5.16
N PHE A 49 -3.06 5.54 5.54
CA PHE A 49 -2.68 4.50 6.51
C PHE A 49 -2.65 5.00 7.95
N ARG A 50 -3.13 6.21 8.21
CA ARG A 50 -3.27 6.68 9.59
C ARG A 50 -4.28 5.80 10.33
N ALA A 51 -3.97 5.51 11.59
CA ALA A 51 -4.82 4.66 12.41
C ALA A 51 -6.26 5.18 12.53
N ASP A 52 -6.43 6.51 12.51
CA ASP A 52 -7.75 7.15 12.60
C ASP A 52 -8.49 7.26 11.27
N ARG A 53 -7.89 6.81 10.16
CA ARG A 53 -8.49 6.92 8.82
C ARG A 53 -8.56 5.62 8.04
N ILE A 54 -7.71 4.66 8.35
CA ILE A 54 -7.45 3.52 7.47
C ILE A 54 -8.71 2.70 7.16
N SER A 55 -9.59 2.52 8.14
CA SER A 55 -10.80 1.71 7.98
C SER A 55 -11.99 2.52 7.47
N GLY A 56 -11.84 3.83 7.30
CA GLY A 56 -12.92 4.69 6.84
C GLY A 56 -13.04 4.73 5.32
N ASP A 57 -13.93 5.58 4.84
CA ASP A 57 -14.11 5.85 3.43
C ASP A 57 -13.02 6.79 2.92
N HIS A 58 -12.49 6.44 1.76
CA HIS A 58 -11.54 7.30 1.03
C HIS A 58 -12.15 7.64 -0.32
N ALA A 59 -11.72 8.76 -0.89
CA ALA A 59 -12.20 9.17 -2.20
C ALA A 59 -11.84 8.14 -3.28
N LEU A 60 -12.58 8.16 -4.37
CA LEU A 60 -12.20 7.43 -5.58
C LEU A 60 -11.33 8.32 -6.47
N SER A 61 -10.61 7.69 -7.40
CA SER A 61 -9.84 8.42 -8.42
C SER A 61 -10.75 9.36 -9.21
N PRO A 62 -10.24 10.52 -9.65
CA PRO A 62 -11.05 11.47 -10.41
C PRO A 62 -11.65 10.93 -11.71
N GLU A 63 -11.05 9.88 -12.27
CA GLU A 63 -11.54 9.24 -13.49
C GLU A 63 -12.79 8.40 -13.29
N ALA A 64 -13.17 8.11 -12.05
CA ALA A 64 -14.37 7.35 -11.76
C ALA A 64 -15.60 8.15 -12.17
N THR A 65 -16.39 7.61 -13.09
CA THR A 65 -17.64 8.25 -13.50
C THR A 65 -18.71 8.10 -12.42
N ALA A 66 -19.74 8.97 -12.47
CA ALA A 66 -20.87 8.85 -11.54
C ALA A 66 -21.57 7.49 -11.65
N GLN A 67 -21.53 6.87 -12.82
CA GLN A 67 -22.11 5.56 -13.04
C GLN A 67 -21.24 4.44 -12.44
N GLN A 68 -19.93 4.57 -12.53
CA GLN A 68 -18.98 3.57 -12.04
C GLN A 68 -18.78 3.62 -10.52
N ALA A 69 -18.83 4.82 -9.94
CA ALA A 69 -18.52 5.00 -8.53
C ALA A 69 -19.31 4.08 -7.58
N PRO A 70 -20.63 3.93 -7.72
CA PRO A 70 -21.39 3.01 -6.86
C PRO A 70 -20.94 1.55 -7.00
N SER A 71 -20.55 1.14 -8.20
CA SER A 71 -20.06 -0.25 -8.42
C SER A 71 -18.79 -0.53 -7.66
N VAL A 72 -17.89 0.44 -7.60
CA VAL A 72 -16.64 0.31 -6.84
C VAL A 72 -16.91 0.38 -5.34
N LYS A 73 -17.65 1.40 -4.90
CA LYS A 73 -17.93 1.63 -3.47
C LYS A 73 -18.75 0.52 -2.83
N ASN A 74 -19.71 -0.04 -3.57
CA ASN A 74 -20.64 -1.03 -3.03
C ASN A 74 -20.23 -2.47 -3.31
N HIS A 75 -19.05 -2.68 -3.87
CA HIS A 75 -18.56 -4.03 -4.13
C HIS A 75 -18.40 -4.78 -2.80
N PRO A 76 -18.93 -6.01 -2.69
CA PRO A 76 -18.94 -6.75 -1.42
C PRO A 76 -17.59 -7.39 -1.07
N GLY A 77 -16.53 -6.97 -1.69
CA GLY A 77 -15.19 -7.52 -1.44
C GLY A 77 -14.58 -7.02 -0.14
N THR A 78 -13.46 -7.60 0.21
CA THR A 78 -12.70 -7.25 1.40
C THR A 78 -12.02 -5.89 1.23
N HIS A 79 -12.08 -5.05 2.28
CA HIS A 79 -11.41 -3.76 2.27
C HIS A 79 -9.90 -3.93 2.03
N TRP A 80 -9.29 -2.97 1.32
CA TRP A 80 -7.88 -3.08 0.95
C TRP A 80 -6.95 -3.23 2.16
N SER A 81 -7.27 -2.64 3.29
CA SER A 81 -6.44 -2.77 4.50
C SER A 81 -6.44 -4.21 5.02
N GLU A 82 -7.59 -4.88 4.98
CA GLU A 82 -7.68 -6.28 5.38
C GLU A 82 -6.98 -7.20 4.40
N LEU A 83 -7.03 -6.88 3.10
CA LEU A 83 -6.26 -7.63 2.09
C LEU A 83 -4.76 -7.53 2.37
N LEU A 84 -4.27 -6.36 2.75
CA LEU A 84 -2.86 -6.20 3.10
C LEU A 84 -2.49 -6.98 4.35
N ARG A 85 -3.37 -7.03 5.35
CA ARG A 85 -3.16 -7.86 6.54
C ARG A 85 -3.09 -9.33 6.17
N GLN A 86 -3.98 -9.78 5.30
CA GLN A 86 -3.95 -11.16 4.78
C GLN A 86 -2.65 -11.44 4.03
N ALA A 87 -2.19 -10.49 3.21
CA ALA A 87 -0.93 -10.65 2.50
C ALA A 87 0.25 -10.87 3.45
N LYS A 88 0.28 -10.14 4.56
CA LYS A 88 1.31 -10.32 5.60
C LYS A 88 1.24 -11.69 6.27
N GLU A 89 0.04 -12.25 6.41
CA GLU A 89 -0.15 -13.58 6.99
C GLU A 89 0.29 -14.69 6.04
N VAL A 90 0.10 -14.48 4.74
CA VAL A 90 0.38 -15.50 3.71
C VAL A 90 1.85 -15.51 3.31
N GLY A 91 2.51 -14.36 3.30
CA GLY A 91 3.88 -14.25 2.80
C GLY A 91 4.68 -13.13 3.44
N GLU A 92 5.81 -12.82 2.83
CA GLU A 92 6.71 -11.79 3.30
C GLU A 92 6.34 -10.44 2.69
N VAL A 93 5.57 -9.66 3.43
CA VAL A 93 5.16 -8.31 3.02
C VAL A 93 5.63 -7.32 4.05
N SER A 94 6.41 -6.33 3.62
CA SER A 94 6.84 -5.24 4.47
C SER A 94 6.28 -3.92 3.95
N VAL A 95 5.86 -3.06 4.87
CA VAL A 95 5.26 -1.76 4.55
C VAL A 95 6.05 -0.67 5.24
N HIS A 96 6.60 0.24 4.46
CA HIS A 96 7.50 1.29 4.92
C HIS A 96 6.89 2.66 4.65
N ALA A 97 6.88 3.52 5.67
CA ALA A 97 6.45 4.90 5.52
C ALA A 97 7.60 5.75 5.01
N CYS A 98 7.35 6.59 4.03
CA CYS A 98 8.34 7.53 3.50
C CYS A 98 8.68 8.59 4.53
N ALA A 99 9.94 8.67 4.94
CA ALA A 99 10.39 9.64 5.94
C ALA A 99 10.08 11.08 5.55
N LEU A 100 10.27 11.43 4.28
CA LEU A 100 9.97 12.78 3.79
C LEU A 100 8.47 13.10 3.90
N SER A 101 7.61 12.16 3.55
CA SER A 101 6.16 12.35 3.66
C SER A 101 5.70 12.43 5.11
N MET A 102 6.33 11.66 6.01
CA MET A 102 6.08 11.76 7.45
C MET A 102 6.37 13.16 7.96
N GLU A 103 7.52 13.71 7.57
CA GLU A 103 7.92 15.06 7.95
C GLU A 103 6.96 16.09 7.38
N MET A 104 6.62 15.95 6.12
CA MET A 104 5.72 16.88 5.40
C MET A 104 4.35 16.98 6.06
N PHE A 105 3.79 15.85 6.47
CA PHE A 105 2.47 15.77 7.11
C PHE A 105 2.53 15.81 8.64
N LYS A 106 3.72 15.96 9.21
CA LYS A 106 3.93 16.01 10.67
C LYS A 106 3.35 14.78 11.38
N LEU A 107 3.62 13.61 10.79
CA LEU A 107 3.17 12.34 11.34
C LEU A 107 4.31 11.66 12.08
N GLU A 108 3.96 10.95 13.15
CA GLU A 108 4.85 10.06 13.88
C GLU A 108 4.43 8.62 13.63
N LYS A 109 5.33 7.68 13.88
CA LYS A 109 5.06 6.26 13.65
C LYS A 109 3.78 5.79 14.37
N ASN A 110 3.54 6.30 15.58
CA ASN A 110 2.35 5.93 16.36
C ASN A 110 1.04 6.46 15.78
N ASP A 111 1.09 7.41 14.85
CA ASP A 111 -0.11 7.89 14.16
C ASP A 111 -0.60 6.90 13.10
N LEU A 112 0.24 5.95 12.73
CA LEU A 112 -0.03 5.02 11.63
C LEU A 112 -0.58 3.69 12.15
N ASP A 113 -1.39 3.04 11.32
CA ASP A 113 -1.88 1.69 11.59
C ASP A 113 -0.70 0.73 11.73
N PRO A 114 -0.81 -0.32 12.59
CA PRO A 114 0.25 -1.33 12.73
C PRO A 114 0.62 -2.07 11.44
N LEU A 115 -0.14 -1.94 10.36
CA LEU A 115 0.25 -2.46 9.05
C LEU A 115 1.60 -1.87 8.61
N VAL A 116 1.92 -0.65 9.04
CA VAL A 116 3.17 0.02 8.69
C VAL A 116 4.26 -0.46 9.63
N ASP A 117 5.27 -1.11 9.07
CA ASP A 117 6.34 -1.74 9.86
C ASP A 117 7.35 -0.74 10.40
N ASP A 118 7.78 0.21 9.56
CA ASP A 118 8.79 1.19 9.95
C ASP A 118 8.71 2.45 9.08
N VAL A 119 9.61 3.39 9.37
CA VAL A 119 9.81 4.60 8.58
C VAL A 119 11.18 4.50 7.92
N GLU A 120 11.24 4.78 6.62
CA GLU A 120 12.48 4.61 5.84
C GLU A 120 12.64 5.79 4.89
N GLY A 121 13.88 6.17 4.62
CA GLY A 121 14.19 7.13 3.56
C GLY A 121 14.13 6.44 2.19
N VAL A 122 13.95 7.24 1.14
CA VAL A 122 13.84 6.72 -0.21
C VAL A 122 15.10 5.97 -0.64
N ALA A 123 16.28 6.44 -0.22
CA ALA A 123 17.54 5.78 -0.59
C ALA A 123 17.63 4.37 0.00
N ALA A 124 17.23 4.20 1.27
CA ALA A 124 17.21 2.89 1.91
C ALA A 124 16.21 1.96 1.24
N PHE A 125 15.02 2.48 0.92
CA PHE A 125 14.02 1.67 0.21
C PHE A 125 14.53 1.23 -1.14
N MET A 126 15.09 2.15 -1.92
CA MET A 126 15.63 1.83 -3.25
C MET A 126 16.78 0.84 -3.20
N ALA A 127 17.61 0.90 -2.15
CA ALA A 127 18.72 -0.05 -1.99
C ALA A 127 18.24 -1.48 -1.77
N ASP A 128 17.12 -1.62 -1.04
CA ASP A 128 16.55 -2.93 -0.72
C ASP A 128 15.54 -3.44 -1.77
N ALA A 129 15.06 -2.54 -2.63
CA ALA A 129 14.06 -2.89 -3.64
C ALA A 129 14.73 -3.63 -4.80
N THR A 130 14.38 -4.91 -4.95
CA THR A 130 14.85 -5.75 -6.05
C THR A 130 13.66 -6.21 -6.87
N GLY A 131 13.89 -6.61 -8.12
CA GLY A 131 12.82 -7.05 -9.01
C GLY A 131 11.97 -5.90 -9.54
N PRO A 132 10.78 -6.22 -10.05
CA PRO A 132 9.87 -5.21 -10.59
C PRO A 132 9.42 -4.19 -9.55
N MET A 133 9.27 -2.95 -9.99
CA MET A 133 8.75 -1.87 -9.17
C MET A 133 7.55 -1.24 -9.88
N VAL A 134 6.44 -1.14 -9.16
CA VAL A 134 5.19 -0.59 -9.68
C VAL A 134 4.84 0.66 -8.87
N PHE A 135 4.52 1.73 -9.57
CA PHE A 135 4.09 3.00 -8.97
C PHE A 135 2.59 3.17 -9.14
N ILE A 136 1.89 3.39 -8.03
CA ILE A 136 0.41 3.50 -8.02
C ILE A 136 -0.05 4.80 -7.35
#